data_90bf2807bb46e415c9c35b400f4ff4cb
#
_entry.id   90bf2807bb46e415c9c35b400f4ff4cb
#
_cell.length_a   1.000
_cell.length_b   1.000
_cell.length_c   1.000
_cell.angle_alpha   90.00
_cell.angle_beta   90.00
_cell.angle_gamma   90.00
#
_symmetry.space_group_name_H-M   'P 1'
#
loop_
_entity.id
_entity.type
_entity.pdbx_description
1 polymer ?
#
loop_
_entity_poly.entity_id
_entity_poly.type
_entity_poly.pdbx_seq_one_letter_code
_entity_poly.pdbx_strand_id
1 'polypeptide(L)'
;MSVSSRLVTLMALCCALAVSTIYYHQPLLPQMAASFGLAPTQAGLVATLTQLGYAAGLLFIVPLADCRQPRQLALLAIAANAVALILCAVAPNLTVLCVGSLLVGVTAITAQIIIPSLSGLATPAERGRIVGSLLSGLSAGLLLARMVGGFAGENMGWRAVFVLASLSDVLLLIIVAKSLPATTSLTTISYGWLLRSLGSLVREEGVLRYCAASGLLMFAAFSALWASLAALLAQPPYGFGSATIGLFGLVALLGIGASPQIGALTDRLGVRTLAIAGAMTLTLGFACIAAGGQSLGWLILGMVLLDVGNRAGLIANQARVFTLRPEARSRLNTVFMGSYFLGGAIGAALGNYGVHRAGWIGLATVGILLSCAAMALTALAPRESSSTMGELRP
;
A
#
# COMPACT_ATOMS: atom_id res chain seq x y z
N MET A 1 18.86 -3.68 -25.59
CA MET A 1 19.91 -3.80 -24.56
C MET A 1 19.35 -4.65 -23.45
N SER A 2 20.02 -5.72 -23.01
CA SER A 2 19.59 -6.49 -21.85
C SER A 2 19.83 -5.69 -20.57
N VAL A 3 18.82 -5.63 -19.69
CA VAL A 3 18.95 -4.97 -18.40
C VAL A 3 19.80 -5.84 -17.48
N SER A 4 20.94 -5.31 -16.98
CA SER A 4 21.85 -6.11 -16.16
C SER A 4 21.20 -6.56 -14.85
N SER A 5 21.47 -7.79 -14.40
CA SER A 5 20.97 -8.30 -13.11
C SER A 5 21.36 -7.40 -11.94
N ARG A 6 22.56 -6.81 -11.97
CA ARG A 6 23.02 -5.87 -10.94
C ARG A 6 22.13 -4.62 -10.84
N LEU A 7 21.73 -4.06 -11.99
CA LEU A 7 20.81 -2.93 -12.00
C LEU A 7 19.44 -3.31 -11.45
N VAL A 8 18.91 -4.49 -11.80
CA VAL A 8 17.63 -4.99 -11.30
C VAL A 8 17.66 -5.15 -9.78
N THR A 9 18.73 -5.75 -9.23
CA THR A 9 18.90 -5.92 -7.78
C THR A 9 18.99 -4.57 -7.05
N LEU A 10 19.78 -3.62 -7.60
CA LEU A 10 19.88 -2.28 -7.01
C LEU A 10 18.53 -1.56 -7.03
N MET A 11 17.77 -1.64 -8.13
CA MET A 11 16.46 -1.00 -8.22
C MET A 11 15.41 -1.72 -7.35
N ALA A 12 15.52 -3.03 -7.15
CA ALA A 12 14.68 -3.75 -6.18
C ALA A 12 14.94 -3.28 -4.74
N LEU A 13 16.21 -3.07 -4.37
CA LEU A 13 16.57 -2.46 -3.08
C LEU A 13 16.05 -1.03 -2.97
N CYS A 14 16.14 -0.24 -4.05
CA CYS A 14 15.56 1.10 -4.11
C CYS A 14 14.03 1.08 -3.88
N CYS A 15 13.32 0.15 -4.50
CA CYS A 15 11.87 -0.02 -4.27
C CYS A 15 11.56 -0.40 -2.82
N ALA A 16 12.41 -1.25 -2.20
CA ALA A 16 12.26 -1.63 -0.79
C ALA A 16 12.41 -0.42 0.13
N LEU A 17 13.48 0.35 -0.01
CA LEU A 17 13.74 1.54 0.83
C LEU A 17 12.67 2.61 0.63
N ALA A 18 12.30 2.90 -0.62
CA ALA A 18 11.30 3.92 -0.93
C ALA A 18 9.93 3.62 -0.32
N VAL A 19 9.44 2.36 -0.40
CA VAL A 19 8.14 2.00 0.18
C VAL A 19 8.17 1.91 1.69
N SER A 20 9.34 1.65 2.28
CA SER A 20 9.49 1.54 3.74
C SER A 20 9.11 2.84 4.46
N THR A 21 9.31 4.00 3.83
CA THR A 21 9.06 5.31 4.43
C THR A 21 7.61 5.53 4.84
N ILE A 22 6.66 4.89 4.17
CA ILE A 22 5.23 4.97 4.50
C ILE A 22 4.77 3.97 5.59
N TYR A 23 5.67 3.14 6.12
CA TYR A 23 5.31 2.11 7.10
C TYR A 23 6.14 2.15 8.39
N TYR A 24 7.30 2.84 8.45
CA TYR A 24 8.12 2.94 9.65
C TYR A 24 7.37 3.46 10.87
N HIS A 25 6.44 4.38 10.67
CA HIS A 25 5.71 5.04 11.76
C HIS A 25 4.71 4.12 12.47
N GLN A 26 4.24 3.04 11.83
CA GLN A 26 3.12 2.24 12.36
C GLN A 26 3.37 1.66 13.78
N PRO A 27 4.51 1.00 14.09
CA PRO A 27 4.79 0.52 15.44
C PRO A 27 5.12 1.66 16.43
N LEU A 28 5.37 2.88 15.95
CA LEU A 28 5.83 4.02 16.73
C LEU A 28 4.69 4.96 17.18
N LEU A 29 3.48 4.76 16.68
CA LEU A 29 2.34 5.62 16.98
C LEU A 29 2.12 5.86 18.49
N PRO A 30 2.22 4.84 19.39
CA PRO A 30 2.11 5.06 20.82
C PRO A 30 3.21 5.97 21.38
N GLN A 31 4.47 5.82 20.92
CA GLN A 31 5.59 6.67 21.36
C GLN A 31 5.39 8.13 20.90
N MET A 32 4.91 8.33 19.66
CA MET A 32 4.57 9.65 19.13
C MET A 32 3.48 10.30 19.96
N ALA A 33 2.39 9.58 20.26
CA ALA A 33 1.32 10.09 21.12
C ALA A 33 1.85 10.48 22.50
N ALA A 34 2.61 9.61 23.15
CA ALA A 34 3.17 9.86 24.47
C ALA A 34 4.09 11.08 24.50
N SER A 35 4.90 11.30 23.44
CA SER A 35 5.81 12.45 23.36
C SER A 35 5.09 13.81 23.27
N PHE A 36 3.82 13.82 22.89
CA PHE A 36 2.97 15.02 22.84
C PHE A 36 1.90 15.04 23.94
N GLY A 37 1.94 14.10 24.88
CA GLY A 37 0.95 14.01 25.98
C GLY A 37 -0.46 13.62 25.49
N LEU A 38 -0.55 12.83 24.40
CA LEU A 38 -1.78 12.45 23.75
C LEU A 38 -2.14 10.97 24.00
N ALA A 39 -3.42 10.63 23.87
CA ALA A 39 -3.85 9.23 23.88
C ALA A 39 -3.30 8.48 22.65
N PRO A 40 -2.96 7.16 22.77
CA PRO A 40 -2.36 6.39 21.67
C PRO A 40 -3.16 6.41 20.36
N THR A 41 -4.49 6.49 20.43
CA THR A 41 -5.38 6.55 19.27
C THR A 41 -5.30 7.88 18.50
N GLN A 42 -4.88 8.97 19.15
CA GLN A 42 -4.80 10.28 18.50
C GLN A 42 -3.66 10.37 17.48
N ALA A 43 -2.56 9.64 17.71
CA ALA A 43 -1.48 9.53 16.73
C ALA A 43 -1.87 8.75 15.47
N GLY A 44 -3.01 8.07 15.45
CA GLY A 44 -3.55 7.39 14.27
C GLY A 44 -3.78 8.33 13.07
N LEU A 45 -3.93 9.65 13.30
CA LEU A 45 -3.95 10.65 12.23
C LEU A 45 -2.68 10.63 11.36
N VAL A 46 -1.52 10.31 11.93
CA VAL A 46 -0.25 10.15 11.19
C VAL A 46 -0.40 9.08 10.12
N ALA A 47 -0.91 7.89 10.48
CA ALA A 47 -1.13 6.81 9.53
C ALA A 47 -2.18 7.18 8.47
N THR A 48 -3.27 7.81 8.87
CA THR A 48 -4.33 8.27 7.97
C THR A 48 -3.79 9.25 6.92
N LEU A 49 -3.04 10.26 7.36
CA LEU A 49 -2.52 11.30 6.46
C LEU A 49 -1.37 10.78 5.58
N THR A 50 -0.54 9.86 6.06
CA THR A 50 0.46 9.19 5.23
C THR A 50 -0.22 8.42 4.08
N GLN A 51 -1.27 7.66 4.36
CA GLN A 51 -2.01 6.91 3.34
C GLN A 51 -2.75 7.83 2.37
N LEU A 52 -3.36 8.90 2.86
CA LEU A 52 -4.00 9.92 2.03
C LEU A 52 -3.00 10.60 1.10
N GLY A 53 -1.84 10.97 1.64
CA GLY A 53 -0.74 11.52 0.85
C GLY A 53 -0.30 10.56 -0.24
N TYR A 54 -0.13 9.29 0.09
CA TYR A 54 0.29 8.28 -0.91
C TYR A 54 -0.75 8.09 -2.01
N ALA A 55 -2.05 8.05 -1.67
CA ALA A 55 -3.12 8.04 -2.66
C ALA A 55 -3.07 9.27 -3.58
N ALA A 56 -2.85 10.47 -3.01
CA ALA A 56 -2.70 11.69 -3.78
C ALA A 56 -1.46 11.65 -4.69
N GLY A 57 -0.31 11.17 -4.19
CA GLY A 57 0.90 10.97 -4.97
C GLY A 57 0.69 10.04 -6.17
N LEU A 58 -0.03 8.92 -5.96
CA LEU A 58 -0.38 7.97 -7.02
C LEU A 58 -1.29 8.60 -8.08
N LEU A 59 -2.29 9.37 -7.68
CA LEU A 59 -3.27 9.94 -8.61
C LEU A 59 -2.72 11.16 -9.36
N PHE A 60 -1.90 11.98 -8.70
CA PHE A 60 -1.49 13.27 -9.27
C PHE A 60 -0.02 13.35 -9.68
N ILE A 61 0.90 12.61 -9.05
CA ILE A 61 2.33 12.72 -9.38
C ILE A 61 2.81 11.56 -10.25
N VAL A 62 2.40 10.32 -9.97
CA VAL A 62 2.84 9.17 -10.78
C VAL A 62 2.53 9.34 -12.26
N PRO A 63 1.35 9.87 -12.69
CA PRO A 63 1.08 10.12 -14.11
C PRO A 63 2.04 11.10 -14.79
N LEU A 64 2.73 11.96 -14.03
CA LEU A 64 3.76 12.84 -14.60
C LEU A 64 4.94 12.05 -15.20
N ALA A 65 5.17 10.80 -14.76
CA ALA A 65 6.21 9.95 -15.33
C ALA A 65 5.95 9.58 -16.81
N ASP A 66 4.70 9.65 -17.27
CA ASP A 66 4.34 9.46 -18.67
C ASP A 66 4.64 10.73 -19.52
N CYS A 67 4.68 11.92 -18.88
CA CYS A 67 4.88 13.22 -19.54
C CYS A 67 6.28 13.82 -19.31
N ARG A 68 7.01 13.35 -18.33
CA ARG A 68 8.31 13.87 -17.90
C ARG A 68 9.32 12.73 -17.85
N GLN A 69 10.61 13.09 -17.81
CA GLN A 69 11.68 12.12 -17.66
C GLN A 69 11.55 11.38 -16.30
N PRO A 70 11.30 10.05 -16.28
CA PRO A 70 11.04 9.32 -15.04
C PRO A 70 12.18 9.42 -14.02
N ARG A 71 13.45 9.44 -14.48
CA ARG A 71 14.62 9.61 -13.61
C ARG A 71 14.57 10.93 -12.84
N GLN A 72 14.28 12.05 -13.52
CA GLN A 72 14.21 13.36 -12.87
C GLN A 72 13.07 13.44 -11.88
N LEU A 73 11.90 12.86 -12.22
CA LEU A 73 10.76 12.81 -11.35
C LEU A 73 11.04 11.95 -10.10
N ALA A 74 11.71 10.80 -10.27
CA ALA A 74 12.12 9.96 -9.16
C ALA A 74 13.10 10.68 -8.22
N LEU A 75 14.12 11.36 -8.76
CA LEU A 75 15.08 12.12 -7.97
C LEU A 75 14.41 13.25 -7.18
N LEU A 76 13.48 13.99 -7.82
CA LEU A 76 12.72 15.03 -7.14
C LEU A 76 11.83 14.46 -6.02
N ALA A 77 11.15 13.33 -6.28
CA ALA A 77 10.31 12.66 -5.29
C ALA A 77 11.14 12.19 -4.08
N ILE A 78 12.32 11.59 -4.30
CA ILE A 78 13.22 11.14 -3.22
C ILE A 78 13.72 12.33 -2.41
N ALA A 79 14.18 13.40 -3.07
CA ALA A 79 14.67 14.59 -2.38
C ALA A 79 13.57 15.25 -1.53
N ALA A 80 12.35 15.36 -2.08
CA ALA A 80 11.21 15.89 -1.34
C ALA A 80 10.79 14.97 -0.18
N ASN A 81 10.90 13.64 -0.36
CA ASN A 81 10.62 12.66 0.72
C ASN A 81 11.62 12.80 1.87
N ALA A 82 12.92 12.92 1.55
CA ALA A 82 13.95 13.15 2.56
C ALA A 82 13.68 14.42 3.40
N VAL A 83 13.27 15.51 2.75
CA VAL A 83 12.89 16.75 3.45
C VAL A 83 11.64 16.55 4.31
N ALA A 84 10.63 15.85 3.80
CA ALA A 84 9.41 15.56 4.56
C ALA A 84 9.69 14.68 5.79
N LEU A 85 10.62 13.73 5.69
CA LEU A 85 11.07 12.90 6.80
C LEU A 85 11.79 13.72 7.86
N ILE A 86 12.66 14.67 7.47
CA ILE A 86 13.28 15.59 8.43
C ILE A 86 12.22 16.47 9.11
N LEU A 87 11.22 16.96 8.37
CA LEU A 87 10.11 17.71 8.97
C LEU A 87 9.39 16.88 10.04
N CYS A 88 9.16 15.58 9.80
CA CYS A 88 8.61 14.67 10.80
C CYS A 88 9.54 14.53 12.01
N ALA A 89 10.84 14.36 11.79
CA ALA A 89 11.83 14.16 12.85
C ALA A 89 11.90 15.35 13.82
N VAL A 90 11.81 16.58 13.29
CA VAL A 90 11.89 17.82 14.09
C VAL A 90 10.52 18.35 14.53
N ALA A 91 9.43 17.62 14.29
CA ALA A 91 8.08 18.08 14.58
C ALA A 91 7.89 18.42 16.06
N PRO A 92 7.51 19.68 16.41
CA PRO A 92 7.32 20.11 17.80
C PRO A 92 5.95 19.70 18.35
N ASN A 93 4.99 19.37 17.48
CA ASN A 93 3.62 19.02 17.85
C ASN A 93 3.00 18.07 16.81
N LEU A 94 1.84 17.51 17.14
CA LEU A 94 1.13 16.57 16.26
C LEU A 94 0.76 17.19 14.92
N THR A 95 0.39 18.47 14.86
CA THR A 95 -0.03 19.12 13.60
C THR A 95 1.12 19.14 12.59
N VAL A 96 2.33 19.54 13.01
CA VAL A 96 3.51 19.54 12.12
C VAL A 96 3.87 18.12 11.72
N LEU A 97 3.78 17.14 12.64
CA LEU A 97 4.00 15.74 12.34
C LEU A 97 2.98 15.22 11.30
N CYS A 98 1.72 15.59 11.42
CA CYS A 98 0.66 15.26 10.47
C CYS A 98 0.91 15.85 9.08
N VAL A 99 1.31 17.11 8.99
CA VAL A 99 1.69 17.75 7.71
C VAL A 99 2.90 17.05 7.10
N GLY A 100 3.94 16.78 7.89
CA GLY A 100 5.11 16.02 7.44
C GLY A 100 4.72 14.63 6.93
N SER A 101 3.85 13.92 7.64
CA SER A 101 3.38 12.59 7.27
C SER A 101 2.57 12.58 5.97
N LEU A 102 1.74 13.60 5.73
CA LEU A 102 1.05 13.79 4.46
C LEU A 102 2.06 13.97 3.31
N LEU A 103 3.08 14.82 3.53
CA LEU A 103 4.13 15.05 2.54
C LEU A 103 4.99 13.80 2.29
N VAL A 104 5.34 13.04 3.33
CA VAL A 104 5.99 11.73 3.20
C VAL A 104 5.15 10.82 2.29
N GLY A 105 3.85 10.72 2.55
CA GLY A 105 2.95 9.95 1.70
C GLY A 105 2.98 10.41 0.24
N VAL A 106 2.76 11.70 -0.02
CA VAL A 106 2.72 12.28 -1.38
C VAL A 106 4.00 11.98 -2.16
N THR A 107 5.15 11.96 -1.51
CA THR A 107 6.48 11.85 -2.14
C THR A 107 7.04 10.44 -2.18
N ALA A 108 6.52 9.50 -1.40
CA ALA A 108 6.99 8.11 -1.32
C ALA A 108 6.65 7.24 -2.56
N ILE A 109 6.42 7.84 -3.71
CA ILE A 109 5.97 7.21 -4.96
C ILE A 109 7.11 6.65 -5.83
N THR A 110 8.33 6.73 -5.39
CA THR A 110 9.54 6.40 -6.18
C THR A 110 9.48 4.99 -6.77
N ALA A 111 9.02 3.99 -6.02
CA ALA A 111 8.87 2.63 -6.52
C ALA A 111 7.88 2.54 -7.69
N GLN A 112 6.81 3.33 -7.66
CA GLN A 112 5.78 3.38 -8.71
C GLN A 112 6.28 4.05 -9.99
N ILE A 113 7.38 4.79 -9.93
CA ILE A 113 8.07 5.38 -11.08
C ILE A 113 9.14 4.41 -11.61
N ILE A 114 9.93 3.79 -10.71
CA ILE A 114 11.03 2.89 -11.09
C ILE A 114 10.52 1.63 -11.79
N ILE A 115 9.45 0.99 -11.26
CA ILE A 115 8.93 -0.28 -11.79
C ILE A 115 8.53 -0.18 -13.26
N PRO A 116 7.66 0.77 -13.68
CA PRO A 116 7.30 0.92 -15.08
C PRO A 116 8.50 1.34 -15.95
N SER A 117 9.36 2.24 -15.45
CA SER A 117 10.52 2.73 -16.19
C SER A 117 11.48 1.59 -16.54
N LEU A 118 11.80 0.73 -15.60
CA LEU A 118 12.72 -0.38 -15.84
C LEU A 118 12.09 -1.50 -16.67
N SER A 119 10.79 -1.77 -16.46
CA SER A 119 10.05 -2.75 -17.26
C SER A 119 9.90 -2.33 -18.71
N GLY A 120 9.85 -1.03 -18.98
CA GLY A 120 9.83 -0.49 -20.35
C GLY A 120 11.13 -0.67 -21.12
N LEU A 121 12.27 -0.79 -20.42
CA LEU A 121 13.60 -1.05 -21.02
C LEU A 121 13.86 -2.54 -21.27
N ALA A 122 13.03 -3.43 -20.69
CA ALA A 122 13.20 -4.86 -20.75
C ALA A 122 12.67 -5.46 -22.04
N THR A 123 13.33 -6.50 -22.54
CA THR A 123 12.77 -7.34 -23.62
C THR A 123 11.50 -8.05 -23.15
N PRO A 124 10.56 -8.42 -24.05
CA PRO A 124 9.35 -9.13 -23.68
C PRO A 124 9.61 -10.40 -22.83
N ALA A 125 10.69 -11.13 -23.13
CA ALA A 125 11.09 -12.35 -22.44
C ALA A 125 11.61 -12.08 -21.00
N GLU A 126 12.25 -10.95 -20.75
CA GLU A 126 12.83 -10.59 -19.45
C GLU A 126 11.90 -9.77 -18.55
N ARG A 127 10.86 -9.17 -19.13
CA ARG A 127 9.98 -8.21 -18.43
C ARG A 127 9.35 -8.79 -17.18
N GLY A 128 8.83 -10.02 -17.26
CA GLY A 128 8.20 -10.70 -16.12
C GLY A 128 9.18 -10.90 -14.95
N ARG A 129 10.40 -11.35 -15.25
CA ARG A 129 11.46 -11.55 -14.24
C ARG A 129 11.87 -10.23 -13.57
N ILE A 130 12.03 -9.16 -14.35
CA ILE A 130 12.43 -7.84 -13.84
C ILE A 130 11.34 -7.27 -12.93
N VAL A 131 10.10 -7.25 -13.41
CA VAL A 131 8.95 -6.76 -12.61
C VAL A 131 8.80 -7.60 -11.33
N GLY A 132 8.90 -8.92 -11.43
CA GLY A 132 8.86 -9.81 -10.27
C GLY A 132 9.93 -9.49 -9.22
N SER A 133 11.17 -9.26 -9.65
CA SER A 133 12.27 -8.87 -8.74
C SER A 133 12.03 -7.53 -8.07
N LEU A 134 11.53 -6.53 -8.80
CA LEU A 134 11.21 -5.19 -8.25
C LEU A 134 10.05 -5.25 -7.24
N LEU A 135 9.01 -6.02 -7.53
CA LEU A 135 7.87 -6.23 -6.64
C LEU A 135 8.26 -7.04 -5.39
N SER A 136 9.20 -8.00 -5.52
CA SER A 136 9.77 -8.71 -4.37
C SER A 136 10.54 -7.76 -3.45
N GLY A 137 11.32 -6.84 -4.03
CA GLY A 137 11.97 -5.77 -3.27
C GLY A 137 10.96 -4.90 -2.53
N LEU A 138 9.93 -4.44 -3.22
CA LEU A 138 8.85 -3.64 -2.62
C LEU A 138 8.17 -4.39 -1.46
N SER A 139 7.86 -5.68 -1.63
CA SER A 139 7.25 -6.51 -0.59
C SER A 139 8.16 -6.70 0.61
N ALA A 140 9.47 -6.91 0.38
CA ALA A 140 10.48 -6.98 1.44
C ALA A 140 10.58 -5.66 2.23
N GLY A 141 10.56 -4.52 1.54
CA GLY A 141 10.57 -3.20 2.17
C GLY A 141 9.36 -2.98 3.08
N LEU A 142 8.17 -3.32 2.60
CA LEU A 142 6.93 -3.22 3.38
C LEU A 142 6.95 -4.08 4.65
N LEU A 143 7.53 -5.28 4.56
CA LEU A 143 7.69 -6.18 5.69
C LEU A 143 8.70 -5.65 6.70
N LEU A 144 9.92 -5.36 6.21
CA LEU A 144 11.06 -4.99 7.06
C LEU A 144 10.86 -3.61 7.70
N ALA A 145 10.11 -2.71 7.06
CA ALA A 145 9.87 -1.37 7.58
C ALA A 145 9.31 -1.37 9.01
N ARG A 146 8.32 -2.23 9.28
CA ARG A 146 7.72 -2.32 10.61
C ARG A 146 8.70 -2.87 11.65
N MET A 147 9.47 -3.89 11.30
CA MET A 147 10.45 -4.49 12.20
C MET A 147 11.59 -3.52 12.51
N VAL A 148 12.19 -2.94 11.46
CA VAL A 148 13.31 -2.00 11.59
C VAL A 148 12.82 -0.73 12.32
N GLY A 149 11.65 -0.20 11.93
CA GLY A 149 11.05 0.96 12.57
C GLY A 149 10.76 0.72 14.06
N GLY A 150 10.16 -0.43 14.39
CA GLY A 150 9.88 -0.80 15.78
C GLY A 150 11.13 -0.95 16.63
N PHE A 151 12.13 -1.69 16.14
CA PHE A 151 13.40 -1.92 16.85
C PHE A 151 14.21 -0.64 17.00
N ALA A 152 14.40 0.12 15.93
CA ALA A 152 15.12 1.39 16.00
C ALA A 152 14.39 2.42 16.87
N GLY A 153 13.07 2.47 16.79
CA GLY A 153 12.27 3.39 17.59
C GLY A 153 12.27 3.08 19.08
N GLU A 154 12.34 1.80 19.47
CA GLU A 154 12.44 1.41 20.87
C GLU A 154 13.79 1.80 21.49
N ASN A 155 14.88 1.67 20.72
CA ASN A 155 16.25 1.90 21.22
C ASN A 155 16.71 3.36 21.07
N MET A 156 16.25 4.07 20.05
CA MET A 156 16.76 5.40 19.67
C MET A 156 15.66 6.48 19.70
N GLY A 157 14.41 6.08 19.92
CA GLY A 157 13.25 6.96 19.84
C GLY A 157 12.72 7.17 18.42
N TRP A 158 11.43 7.49 18.30
CA TRP A 158 10.75 7.60 17.02
C TRP A 158 11.31 8.68 16.08
N ARG A 159 11.85 9.78 16.63
CA ARG A 159 12.48 10.85 15.84
C ARG A 159 13.73 10.38 15.10
N ALA A 160 14.56 9.57 15.74
CA ALA A 160 15.74 8.98 15.12
C ALA A 160 15.38 8.09 13.92
N VAL A 161 14.26 7.38 13.97
CA VAL A 161 13.78 6.55 12.84
C VAL A 161 13.52 7.42 11.59
N PHE A 162 12.91 8.60 11.75
CA PHE A 162 12.70 9.51 10.62
C PHE A 162 14.02 10.11 10.09
N VAL A 163 14.99 10.39 10.96
CA VAL A 163 16.34 10.83 10.53
C VAL A 163 17.02 9.71 9.74
N LEU A 164 17.02 8.48 10.24
CA LEU A 164 17.61 7.33 9.54
C LEU A 164 16.92 7.06 8.20
N ALA A 165 15.59 7.20 8.13
CA ALA A 165 14.83 7.08 6.90
C ALA A 165 15.23 8.18 5.89
N SER A 166 15.41 9.42 6.34
CA SER A 166 15.90 10.52 5.47
C SER A 166 17.32 10.26 4.97
N LEU A 167 18.23 9.75 5.82
CA LEU A 167 19.56 9.35 5.38
C LEU A 167 19.54 8.21 4.37
N SER A 168 18.60 7.26 4.52
CA SER A 168 18.36 6.21 3.53
C SER A 168 17.92 6.81 2.18
N ASP A 169 17.08 7.84 2.21
CA ASP A 169 16.66 8.54 0.98
C ASP A 169 17.80 9.29 0.31
N VAL A 170 18.73 9.88 1.07
CA VAL A 170 19.95 10.49 0.51
C VAL A 170 20.80 9.43 -0.20
N LEU A 171 20.96 8.25 0.40
CA LEU A 171 21.64 7.13 -0.25
C LEU A 171 20.89 6.68 -1.51
N LEU A 172 19.56 6.56 -1.42
CA LEU A 172 18.70 6.20 -2.52
C LEU A 172 18.80 7.22 -3.68
N LEU A 173 18.85 8.51 -3.37
CA LEU A 173 19.08 9.59 -4.34
C LEU A 173 20.38 9.37 -5.13
N ILE A 174 21.48 9.07 -4.44
CA ILE A 174 22.79 8.81 -5.06
C ILE A 174 22.73 7.57 -5.97
N ILE A 175 22.11 6.49 -5.50
CA ILE A 175 21.98 5.24 -6.27
C ILE A 175 21.16 5.48 -7.54
N VAL A 176 20.00 6.10 -7.43
CA VAL A 176 19.10 6.38 -8.56
C VAL A 176 19.76 7.35 -9.54
N ALA A 177 20.44 8.39 -9.04
CA ALA A 177 21.16 9.35 -9.88
C ALA A 177 22.28 8.69 -10.71
N LYS A 178 22.96 7.68 -10.17
CA LYS A 178 24.07 7.00 -10.87
C LYS A 178 23.63 5.82 -11.73
N SER A 179 22.52 5.16 -11.36
CA SER A 179 22.19 3.84 -11.90
C SER A 179 20.95 3.81 -12.79
N LEU A 180 19.94 4.66 -12.53
CA LEU A 180 18.72 4.66 -13.33
C LEU A 180 18.98 5.35 -14.67
N PRO A 181 18.80 4.67 -15.82
CA PRO A 181 19.01 5.27 -17.12
C PRO A 181 18.09 6.48 -17.36
N ALA A 182 18.63 7.51 -18.01
CA ALA A 182 17.81 8.61 -18.47
C ALA A 182 17.06 8.18 -19.73
N THR A 183 15.75 7.99 -19.61
CA THR A 183 14.86 7.70 -20.74
C THR A 183 14.15 8.98 -21.15
N THR A 184 14.08 9.25 -22.45
CA THR A 184 13.25 10.34 -22.96
C THR A 184 11.79 9.94 -22.88
N SER A 185 10.93 10.83 -22.38
CA SER A 185 9.48 10.66 -22.53
C SER A 185 9.15 10.66 -24.02
N LEU A 186 8.58 9.56 -24.52
CA LEU A 186 8.22 9.43 -25.95
C LEU A 186 6.84 10.03 -26.28
N THR A 187 6.15 10.59 -25.28
CA THR A 187 4.77 11.05 -25.45
C THR A 187 4.65 12.57 -25.41
N THR A 188 3.99 13.14 -26.41
CA THR A 188 3.59 14.55 -26.49
C THR A 188 2.29 14.84 -25.71
N ILE A 189 1.85 13.90 -24.88
CA ILE A 189 0.59 14.00 -24.15
C ILE A 189 0.72 15.05 -23.05
N SER A 190 -0.22 15.99 -23.01
CA SER A 190 -0.26 17.00 -21.94
C SER A 190 -0.76 16.39 -20.62
N TYR A 191 -0.19 16.83 -19.52
CA TYR A 191 -0.59 16.36 -18.18
C TYR A 191 -2.10 16.61 -17.89
N GLY A 192 -2.63 17.76 -18.33
CA GLY A 192 -4.05 18.06 -18.16
C GLY A 192 -4.97 17.09 -18.93
N TRP A 193 -4.55 16.65 -20.13
CA TRP A 193 -5.26 15.61 -20.87
C TRP A 193 -5.23 14.28 -20.13
N LEU A 194 -4.08 13.94 -19.56
CA LEU A 194 -3.88 12.68 -18.84
C LEU A 194 -4.82 12.61 -17.63
N LEU A 195 -4.89 13.67 -16.81
CA LEU A 195 -5.80 13.73 -15.67
C LEU A 195 -7.28 13.67 -16.10
N ARG A 196 -7.66 14.37 -17.18
CA ARG A 196 -9.01 14.27 -17.73
C ARG A 196 -9.34 12.86 -18.19
N SER A 197 -8.35 12.17 -18.79
CA SER A 197 -8.53 10.78 -19.24
C SER A 197 -8.74 9.78 -18.11
N LEU A 198 -8.17 10.02 -16.90
CA LEU A 198 -8.50 9.22 -15.71
C LEU A 198 -9.97 9.41 -15.33
N GLY A 199 -10.46 10.65 -15.35
CA GLY A 199 -11.85 10.97 -15.08
C GLY A 199 -12.82 10.36 -16.11
N SER A 200 -12.47 10.37 -17.42
CA SER A 200 -13.29 9.73 -18.45
C SER A 200 -13.35 8.22 -18.26
N LEU A 201 -12.22 7.56 -17.95
CA LEU A 201 -12.19 6.11 -17.67
C LEU A 201 -13.10 5.74 -16.49
N VAL A 202 -13.12 6.54 -15.42
CA VAL A 202 -14.01 6.32 -14.27
C VAL A 202 -15.48 6.46 -14.69
N ARG A 203 -15.81 7.39 -15.58
CA ARG A 203 -17.20 7.60 -16.04
C ARG A 203 -17.65 6.50 -17.02
N GLU A 204 -16.79 6.09 -17.94
CA GLU A 204 -17.10 5.17 -19.03
C GLU A 204 -17.10 3.71 -18.55
N GLU A 205 -16.14 3.33 -17.68
CA GLU A 205 -15.93 1.94 -17.29
C GLU A 205 -16.65 1.59 -15.98
N GLY A 206 -17.85 1.01 -16.07
CA GLY A 206 -18.63 0.54 -14.92
C GLY A 206 -17.87 -0.49 -14.09
N VAL A 207 -17.22 -1.45 -14.76
CA VAL A 207 -16.44 -2.50 -14.10
C VAL A 207 -15.26 -1.91 -13.31
N LEU A 208 -14.58 -0.89 -13.84
CA LEU A 208 -13.52 -0.19 -13.11
C LEU A 208 -14.05 0.40 -11.79
N ARG A 209 -15.22 1.03 -11.81
CA ARG A 209 -15.85 1.60 -10.59
C ARG A 209 -16.11 0.52 -9.54
N TYR A 210 -16.66 -0.63 -9.93
CA TYR A 210 -16.90 -1.74 -9.00
C TYR A 210 -15.60 -2.31 -8.44
N CYS A 211 -14.61 -2.58 -9.28
CA CYS A 211 -13.31 -3.10 -8.84
C CYS A 211 -12.57 -2.10 -7.93
N ALA A 212 -12.58 -0.81 -8.29
CA ALA A 212 -11.95 0.24 -7.52
C ALA A 212 -12.61 0.41 -6.14
N ALA A 213 -13.94 0.41 -6.09
CA ALA A 213 -14.69 0.52 -4.85
C ALA A 213 -14.55 -0.74 -3.97
N SER A 214 -14.56 -1.94 -4.56
CA SER A 214 -14.29 -3.19 -3.85
C SER A 214 -12.87 -3.19 -3.26
N GLY A 215 -11.86 -2.85 -4.07
CA GLY A 215 -10.47 -2.75 -3.63
C GLY A 215 -10.28 -1.69 -2.54
N LEU A 216 -10.95 -0.54 -2.66
CA LEU A 216 -10.97 0.52 -1.64
C LEU A 216 -11.48 -0.01 -0.30
N LEU A 217 -12.64 -0.68 -0.28
CA LEU A 217 -13.24 -1.20 0.94
C LEU A 217 -12.40 -2.32 1.58
N MET A 218 -11.85 -3.23 0.76
CA MET A 218 -11.00 -4.31 1.27
C MET A 218 -9.70 -3.79 1.87
N PHE A 219 -9.06 -2.82 1.22
CA PHE A 219 -7.86 -2.21 1.77
C PHE A 219 -8.16 -1.27 2.94
N ALA A 220 -9.33 -0.67 2.98
CA ALA A 220 -9.79 0.07 4.16
C ALA A 220 -9.89 -0.85 5.37
N ALA A 221 -10.50 -2.03 5.23
CA ALA A 221 -10.54 -3.03 6.30
C ALA A 221 -9.13 -3.44 6.74
N PHE A 222 -8.25 -3.79 5.80
CA PHE A 222 -6.85 -4.15 6.09
C PHE A 222 -6.08 -3.03 6.80
N SER A 223 -6.20 -1.80 6.32
CA SER A 223 -5.52 -0.62 6.88
C SER A 223 -6.05 -0.24 8.25
N ALA A 224 -7.34 -0.49 8.53
CA ALA A 224 -7.94 -0.26 9.85
C ALA A 224 -7.20 -1.02 10.96
N LEU A 225 -6.85 -2.29 10.72
CA LEU A 225 -6.05 -3.06 11.66
C LEU A 225 -4.65 -2.45 11.82
N TRP A 226 -3.91 -2.30 10.74
CA TRP A 226 -2.49 -1.92 10.82
C TRP A 226 -2.26 -0.52 11.40
N ALA A 227 -3.18 0.41 11.15
CA ALA A 227 -3.10 1.76 11.71
C ALA A 227 -3.45 1.82 13.21
N SER A 228 -4.19 0.83 13.71
CA SER A 228 -4.69 0.82 15.09
C SER A 228 -4.02 -0.22 15.98
N LEU A 229 -3.32 -1.20 15.38
CA LEU A 229 -2.75 -2.35 16.08
C LEU A 229 -1.78 -1.93 17.18
N ALA A 230 -0.91 -0.96 16.89
CA ALA A 230 0.07 -0.49 17.86
C ALA A 230 -0.59 0.14 19.10
N ALA A 231 -1.67 0.90 18.91
CA ALA A 231 -2.42 1.51 20.00
C ALA A 231 -3.07 0.46 20.93
N LEU A 232 -3.52 -0.67 20.36
CA LEU A 232 -4.12 -1.78 21.13
C LEU A 232 -3.06 -2.61 21.85
N LEU A 233 -1.96 -2.94 21.18
CA LEU A 233 -0.89 -3.78 21.73
C LEU A 233 -0.03 -3.07 22.78
N ALA A 234 0.07 -1.74 22.72
CA ALA A 234 0.79 -0.96 23.73
C ALA A 234 0.02 -0.80 25.06
N GLN A 235 -1.26 -1.18 25.10
CA GLN A 235 -2.11 -1.09 26.27
C GLN A 235 -2.35 -2.47 26.90
N PRO A 236 -2.84 -2.55 28.15
CA PRO A 236 -3.27 -3.82 28.75
C PRO A 236 -4.29 -4.55 27.85
N PRO A 237 -4.22 -5.88 27.78
CA PRO A 237 -3.42 -6.78 28.61
C PRO A 237 -1.99 -7.01 28.13
N TYR A 238 -1.59 -6.47 26.97
CA TYR A 238 -0.30 -6.81 26.35
C TYR A 238 0.86 -5.90 26.83
N GLY A 239 0.71 -4.58 26.75
CA GLY A 239 1.77 -3.63 27.14
C GLY A 239 3.06 -3.76 26.33
N PHE A 240 2.96 -4.13 25.03
CA PHE A 240 4.14 -4.39 24.19
C PHE A 240 4.85 -3.10 23.79
N GLY A 241 6.20 -3.15 23.76
CA GLY A 241 7.05 -2.13 23.18
C GLY A 241 7.02 -2.14 21.66
N SER A 242 7.56 -1.09 21.04
CA SER A 242 7.53 -0.89 19.59
C SER A 242 8.27 -1.98 18.82
N ALA A 243 9.37 -2.54 19.36
CA ALA A 243 10.10 -3.64 18.75
C ALA A 243 9.21 -4.89 18.63
N THR A 244 8.54 -5.28 19.71
CA THR A 244 7.62 -6.42 19.72
C THR A 244 6.44 -6.19 18.76
N ILE A 245 5.87 -4.98 18.76
CA ILE A 245 4.79 -4.60 17.83
C ILE A 245 5.27 -4.70 16.37
N GLY A 246 6.50 -4.27 16.10
CA GLY A 246 7.10 -4.37 14.77
C GLY A 246 7.22 -5.80 14.24
N LEU A 247 7.43 -6.80 15.13
CA LEU A 247 7.52 -8.22 14.77
C LEU A 247 6.21 -8.78 14.19
N PHE A 248 5.06 -8.20 14.52
CA PHE A 248 3.79 -8.60 13.90
C PHE A 248 3.79 -8.38 12.37
N GLY A 249 4.68 -7.52 11.86
CA GLY A 249 4.93 -7.42 10.43
C GLY A 249 5.29 -8.75 9.76
N LEU A 250 5.89 -9.70 10.50
CA LEU A 250 6.26 -11.03 9.97
C LEU A 250 5.05 -11.86 9.50
N VAL A 251 3.85 -11.58 10.02
CA VAL A 251 2.62 -12.24 9.56
C VAL A 251 2.42 -12.04 8.05
N ALA A 252 2.86 -10.91 7.50
CA ALA A 252 2.77 -10.63 6.07
C ALA A 252 3.59 -11.62 5.19
N LEU A 253 4.59 -12.33 5.76
CA LEU A 253 5.33 -13.38 5.04
C LEU A 253 4.41 -14.50 4.56
N LEU A 254 3.43 -14.88 5.38
CA LEU A 254 2.49 -15.95 5.04
C LEU A 254 1.60 -15.54 3.86
N GLY A 255 1.14 -14.29 3.84
CA GLY A 255 0.38 -13.77 2.71
C GLY A 255 1.22 -13.61 1.44
N ILE A 256 2.49 -13.17 1.56
CA ILE A 256 3.42 -13.11 0.41
C ILE A 256 3.60 -14.50 -0.18
N GLY A 257 3.84 -15.51 0.67
CA GLY A 257 3.99 -16.90 0.26
C GLY A 257 2.73 -17.49 -0.39
N ALA A 258 1.54 -17.03 0.00
CA ALA A 258 0.27 -17.48 -0.57
C ALA A 258 -0.06 -16.82 -1.93
N SER A 259 0.62 -15.74 -2.33
CA SER A 259 0.28 -14.97 -3.54
C SER A 259 0.28 -15.80 -4.85
N PRO A 260 1.25 -16.71 -5.11
CA PRO A 260 1.21 -17.55 -6.32
C PRO A 260 0.00 -18.49 -6.35
N GLN A 261 -0.35 -19.09 -5.20
CA GLN A 261 -1.51 -19.98 -5.08
C GLN A 261 -2.81 -19.21 -5.27
N ILE A 262 -2.90 -18.00 -4.75
CA ILE A 262 -4.03 -17.09 -4.96
C ILE A 262 -4.16 -16.74 -6.45
N GLY A 263 -3.05 -16.46 -7.14
CA GLY A 263 -3.05 -16.24 -8.58
C GLY A 263 -3.59 -17.43 -9.37
N ALA A 264 -3.08 -18.65 -9.09
CA ALA A 264 -3.56 -19.87 -9.72
C ALA A 264 -5.05 -20.16 -9.40
N LEU A 265 -5.51 -19.76 -8.22
CA LEU A 265 -6.90 -19.90 -7.82
C LEU A 265 -7.81 -18.91 -8.57
N THR A 266 -7.28 -17.75 -8.97
CA THR A 266 -7.99 -16.78 -9.82
C THR A 266 -8.38 -17.39 -11.15
N ASP A 267 -7.46 -18.15 -11.76
CA ASP A 267 -7.70 -18.81 -13.07
C ASP A 267 -8.73 -19.94 -12.98
N ARG A 268 -8.84 -20.60 -11.81
CA ARG A 268 -9.76 -21.73 -11.59
C ARG A 268 -11.16 -21.29 -11.16
N LEU A 269 -11.26 -20.37 -10.22
CA LEU A 269 -12.54 -19.95 -9.62
C LEU A 269 -13.16 -18.72 -10.29
N GLY A 270 -12.36 -17.98 -11.07
CA GLY A 270 -12.72 -16.71 -11.65
C GLY A 270 -12.57 -15.55 -10.67
N VAL A 271 -12.32 -14.36 -11.23
CA VAL A 271 -11.97 -13.14 -10.48
C VAL A 271 -13.06 -12.72 -9.48
N ARG A 272 -14.34 -12.86 -9.83
CA ARG A 272 -15.46 -12.46 -8.96
C ARG A 272 -15.56 -13.35 -7.73
N THR A 273 -15.51 -14.66 -7.91
CA THR A 273 -15.58 -15.63 -6.80
C THR A 273 -14.42 -15.45 -5.85
N LEU A 274 -13.21 -15.23 -6.39
CA LEU A 274 -12.03 -15.00 -5.56
C LEU A 274 -12.12 -13.68 -4.78
N ALA A 275 -12.64 -12.60 -5.38
CA ALA A 275 -12.82 -11.34 -4.67
C ALA A 275 -13.85 -11.47 -3.52
N ILE A 276 -14.95 -12.20 -3.73
CA ILE A 276 -15.94 -12.49 -2.68
C ILE A 276 -15.30 -13.34 -1.58
N ALA A 277 -14.59 -14.42 -1.93
CA ALA A 277 -13.90 -15.28 -0.97
C ALA A 277 -12.86 -14.47 -0.16
N GLY A 278 -12.12 -13.57 -0.80
CA GLY A 278 -11.20 -12.66 -0.12
C GLY A 278 -11.91 -11.74 0.89
N ALA A 279 -13.04 -11.14 0.51
CA ALA A 279 -13.83 -10.30 1.42
C ALA A 279 -14.41 -11.11 2.59
N MET A 280 -14.85 -12.35 2.35
CA MET A 280 -15.31 -13.25 3.41
C MET A 280 -14.18 -13.64 4.35
N THR A 281 -12.98 -13.91 3.82
CA THR A 281 -11.79 -14.20 4.63
C THR A 281 -11.40 -13.00 5.51
N LEU A 282 -11.51 -11.77 4.98
CA LEU A 282 -11.34 -10.54 5.78
C LEU A 282 -12.36 -10.48 6.93
N THR A 283 -13.64 -10.74 6.66
CA THR A 283 -14.70 -10.75 7.67
C THR A 283 -14.42 -11.77 8.80
N LEU A 284 -14.03 -13.00 8.43
CA LEU A 284 -13.63 -14.03 9.40
C LEU A 284 -12.38 -13.61 10.19
N GLY A 285 -11.41 -12.97 9.53
CA GLY A 285 -10.23 -12.41 10.19
C GLY A 285 -10.60 -11.40 11.27
N PHE A 286 -11.54 -10.49 11.00
CA PHE A 286 -12.01 -9.54 12.01
C PHE A 286 -12.84 -10.17 13.12
N ALA A 287 -13.57 -11.23 12.84
CA ALA A 287 -14.23 -12.03 13.89
C ALA A 287 -13.19 -12.64 14.86
N CYS A 288 -12.07 -13.14 14.35
CA CYS A 288 -10.95 -13.59 15.18
C CYS A 288 -10.31 -12.43 15.97
N ILE A 289 -10.12 -11.27 15.34
CA ILE A 289 -9.53 -10.08 15.98
C ILE A 289 -10.42 -9.54 17.11
N ALA A 290 -11.74 -9.72 17.05
CA ALA A 290 -12.63 -9.37 18.15
C ALA A 290 -12.22 -10.06 19.47
N ALA A 291 -11.71 -11.29 19.39
CA ALA A 291 -11.16 -12.03 20.52
C ALA A 291 -9.66 -11.74 20.79
N GLY A 292 -9.05 -10.85 20.02
CA GLY A 292 -7.62 -10.51 20.13
C GLY A 292 -7.22 -9.90 21.48
N GLY A 293 -8.15 -9.25 22.19
CA GLY A 293 -7.92 -8.76 23.55
C GLY A 293 -7.79 -9.84 24.60
N GLN A 294 -8.22 -11.08 24.30
CA GLN A 294 -8.19 -12.23 25.21
C GLN A 294 -7.07 -13.22 24.87
N SER A 295 -6.66 -13.31 23.61
CA SER A 295 -5.67 -14.28 23.14
C SER A 295 -4.89 -13.78 21.94
N LEU A 296 -3.55 -13.83 22.07
CA LEU A 296 -2.62 -13.52 20.99
C LEU A 296 -2.79 -14.48 19.79
N GLY A 297 -3.17 -15.73 20.03
CA GLY A 297 -3.43 -16.72 18.99
C GLY A 297 -4.58 -16.31 18.07
N TRP A 298 -5.68 -15.81 18.63
CA TRP A 298 -6.79 -15.29 17.85
C TRP A 298 -6.41 -14.05 17.04
N LEU A 299 -5.57 -13.16 17.61
CA LEU A 299 -5.06 -12.00 16.90
C LEU A 299 -4.21 -12.42 15.69
N ILE A 300 -3.24 -13.32 15.89
CA ILE A 300 -2.34 -13.79 14.82
C ILE A 300 -3.14 -14.50 13.74
N LEU A 301 -4.07 -15.37 14.08
CA LEU A 301 -4.95 -16.03 13.11
C LEU A 301 -5.74 -15.00 12.30
N GLY A 302 -6.35 -14.04 12.99
CA GLY A 302 -7.07 -12.94 12.33
C GLY A 302 -6.19 -12.15 11.37
N MET A 303 -4.96 -11.82 11.75
CA MET A 303 -4.00 -11.11 10.90
C MET A 303 -3.62 -11.91 9.66
N VAL A 304 -3.39 -13.22 9.78
CA VAL A 304 -3.11 -14.10 8.64
C VAL A 304 -4.30 -14.10 7.66
N LEU A 305 -5.51 -14.28 8.18
CA LEU A 305 -6.72 -14.25 7.37
C LEU A 305 -6.90 -12.89 6.67
N LEU A 306 -6.62 -11.79 7.37
CA LEU A 306 -6.68 -10.45 6.78
C LEU A 306 -5.67 -10.30 5.61
N ASP A 307 -4.43 -10.74 5.79
CA ASP A 307 -3.41 -10.58 4.76
C ASP A 307 -3.75 -11.42 3.52
N VAL A 308 -4.15 -12.67 3.70
CA VAL A 308 -4.60 -13.56 2.61
C VAL A 308 -5.85 -13.01 1.90
N GLY A 309 -6.86 -12.59 2.66
CA GLY A 309 -8.10 -12.04 2.11
C GLY A 309 -7.87 -10.76 1.31
N ASN A 310 -7.06 -9.83 1.84
CA ASN A 310 -6.73 -8.59 1.14
C ASN A 310 -5.95 -8.85 -0.15
N ARG A 311 -5.00 -9.79 -0.15
CA ARG A 311 -4.26 -10.19 -1.36
C ARG A 311 -5.16 -10.83 -2.40
N ALA A 312 -6.06 -11.70 -1.99
CA ALA A 312 -7.03 -12.32 -2.90
C ALA A 312 -7.89 -11.25 -3.60
N GLY A 313 -8.40 -10.29 -2.84
CA GLY A 313 -9.16 -9.17 -3.38
C GLY A 313 -8.35 -8.27 -4.30
N LEU A 314 -7.10 -7.94 -3.92
CA LEU A 314 -6.20 -7.12 -4.74
C LEU A 314 -5.92 -7.79 -6.09
N ILE A 315 -5.49 -9.07 -6.07
CA ILE A 315 -5.14 -9.82 -7.29
C ILE A 315 -6.37 -9.97 -8.19
N ALA A 316 -7.51 -10.36 -7.64
CA ALA A 316 -8.74 -10.55 -8.39
C ALA A 316 -9.24 -9.25 -9.06
N ASN A 317 -9.36 -8.17 -8.29
CA ASN A 317 -9.84 -6.89 -8.82
C ASN A 317 -8.86 -6.30 -9.85
N GLN A 318 -7.55 -6.38 -9.59
CA GLN A 318 -6.52 -5.86 -10.49
C GLN A 318 -6.47 -6.67 -11.80
N ALA A 319 -6.57 -8.00 -11.74
CA ALA A 319 -6.66 -8.85 -12.94
C ALA A 319 -7.84 -8.43 -13.82
N ARG A 320 -9.02 -8.21 -13.21
CA ARG A 320 -10.21 -7.77 -13.94
C ARG A 320 -10.04 -6.37 -14.54
N VAL A 321 -9.44 -5.43 -13.83
CA VAL A 321 -9.17 -4.09 -14.35
C VAL A 321 -8.25 -4.12 -15.57
N PHE A 322 -7.25 -5.02 -15.59
CA PHE A 322 -6.31 -5.13 -16.71
C PHE A 322 -6.88 -5.72 -18.00
N THR A 323 -8.06 -6.35 -17.96
CA THR A 323 -8.73 -6.87 -19.15
C THR A 323 -9.61 -5.83 -19.85
N LEU A 324 -9.93 -4.70 -19.19
CA LEU A 324 -10.90 -3.73 -19.72
C LEU A 324 -10.44 -3.04 -21.00
N ARG A 325 -9.26 -2.42 -20.98
CA ARG A 325 -8.67 -1.69 -22.13
C ARG A 325 -7.15 -1.89 -22.14
N PRO A 326 -6.60 -2.75 -23.01
CA PRO A 326 -5.17 -3.03 -23.09
C PRO A 326 -4.31 -1.78 -23.29
N GLU A 327 -4.81 -0.81 -24.08
CA GLU A 327 -4.14 0.45 -24.40
C GLU A 327 -4.14 1.47 -23.23
N ALA A 328 -5.00 1.26 -22.24
CA ALA A 328 -5.16 2.16 -21.10
C ALA A 328 -4.72 1.52 -19.76
N ARG A 329 -4.03 0.37 -19.78
CA ARG A 329 -3.69 -0.40 -18.56
C ARG A 329 -3.01 0.43 -17.48
N SER A 330 -2.05 1.29 -17.83
CA SER A 330 -1.36 2.16 -16.88
C SER A 330 -2.34 3.10 -16.19
N ARG A 331 -3.22 3.75 -16.95
CA ARG A 331 -4.21 4.69 -16.43
C ARG A 331 -5.29 4.00 -15.59
N LEU A 332 -5.76 2.82 -16.03
CA LEU A 332 -6.69 1.98 -15.25
C LEU A 332 -6.07 1.57 -13.91
N ASN A 333 -4.80 1.15 -13.91
CA ASN A 333 -4.08 0.82 -12.69
C ASN A 333 -3.90 2.03 -11.77
N THR A 334 -3.65 3.22 -12.31
CA THR A 334 -3.55 4.46 -11.54
C THR A 334 -4.85 4.75 -10.80
N VAL A 335 -6.00 4.65 -11.47
CA VAL A 335 -7.32 4.83 -10.84
C VAL A 335 -7.55 3.78 -9.77
N PHE A 336 -7.31 2.50 -10.10
CA PHE A 336 -7.52 1.39 -9.17
C PHE A 336 -6.63 1.52 -7.92
N MET A 337 -5.33 1.73 -8.08
CA MET A 337 -4.39 1.84 -6.95
C MET A 337 -4.59 3.14 -6.15
N GLY A 338 -4.93 4.25 -6.81
CA GLY A 338 -5.29 5.48 -6.12
C GLY A 338 -6.52 5.31 -5.23
N SER A 339 -7.55 4.64 -5.73
CA SER A 339 -8.76 4.30 -4.96
C SER A 339 -8.44 3.32 -3.82
N TYR A 340 -7.60 2.32 -4.08
CA TYR A 340 -7.15 1.34 -3.09
C TYR A 340 -6.48 2.03 -1.90
N PHE A 341 -5.50 2.91 -2.12
CA PHE A 341 -4.82 3.62 -1.05
C PHE A 341 -5.66 4.73 -0.40
N LEU A 342 -6.61 5.31 -1.13
CA LEU A 342 -7.64 6.17 -0.52
C LEU A 342 -8.46 5.37 0.50
N GLY A 343 -8.80 4.13 0.17
CA GLY A 343 -9.38 3.18 1.13
C GLY A 343 -8.48 2.99 2.36
N GLY A 344 -7.16 2.91 2.17
CA GLY A 344 -6.20 2.84 3.26
C GLY A 344 -6.31 4.00 4.25
N ALA A 345 -6.47 5.23 3.75
CA ALA A 345 -6.66 6.42 4.58
C ALA A 345 -8.00 6.37 5.35
N ILE A 346 -9.08 6.03 4.64
CA ILE A 346 -10.42 5.88 5.24
C ILE A 346 -10.40 4.80 6.33
N GLY A 347 -9.79 3.65 6.03
CA GLY A 347 -9.67 2.54 6.97
C GLY A 347 -8.85 2.89 8.20
N ALA A 348 -7.72 3.58 8.03
CA ALA A 348 -6.91 4.06 9.15
C ALA A 348 -7.71 4.99 10.07
N ALA A 349 -8.46 5.93 9.51
CA ALA A 349 -9.32 6.85 10.29
C ALA A 349 -10.43 6.10 11.03
N LEU A 350 -11.18 5.24 10.32
CA LEU A 350 -12.29 4.48 10.89
C LEU A 350 -11.80 3.44 11.92
N GLY A 351 -10.66 2.76 11.68
CA GLY A 351 -10.08 1.82 12.62
C GLY A 351 -9.68 2.48 13.92
N ASN A 352 -8.98 3.62 13.86
CA ASN A 352 -8.63 4.39 15.06
C ASN A 352 -9.88 4.91 15.80
N TYR A 353 -10.91 5.34 15.07
CA TYR A 353 -12.18 5.73 15.67
C TYR A 353 -12.86 4.55 16.38
N GLY A 354 -12.89 3.38 15.75
CA GLY A 354 -13.45 2.15 16.33
C GLY A 354 -12.71 1.75 17.62
N VAL A 355 -11.37 1.76 17.58
CA VAL A 355 -10.53 1.48 18.77
C VAL A 355 -10.80 2.48 19.90
N HIS A 356 -10.89 3.76 19.57
CA HIS A 356 -11.19 4.80 20.57
C HIS A 356 -12.55 4.60 21.25
N ARG A 357 -13.55 4.10 20.53
CA ARG A 357 -14.91 3.89 21.04
C ARG A 357 -15.08 2.58 21.83
N ALA A 358 -14.51 1.48 21.37
CA ALA A 358 -14.78 0.14 21.91
C ALA A 358 -13.59 -0.84 21.78
N GLY A 359 -12.35 -0.34 21.73
CA GLY A 359 -11.15 -1.19 21.70
C GLY A 359 -11.16 -2.24 20.58
N TRP A 360 -10.88 -3.49 20.93
CA TRP A 360 -10.83 -4.62 19.99
C TRP A 360 -12.16 -4.86 19.27
N ILE A 361 -13.28 -4.74 19.98
CA ILE A 361 -14.62 -4.92 19.40
C ILE A 361 -14.94 -3.79 18.42
N GLY A 362 -14.57 -2.55 18.75
CA GLY A 362 -14.77 -1.42 17.86
C GLY A 362 -13.99 -1.56 16.55
N LEU A 363 -12.73 -2.00 16.61
CA LEU A 363 -11.92 -2.31 15.44
C LEU A 363 -12.54 -3.42 14.59
N ALA A 364 -12.94 -4.52 15.25
CA ALA A 364 -13.55 -5.66 14.57
C ALA A 364 -14.85 -5.28 13.87
N THR A 365 -15.71 -4.49 14.53
CA THR A 365 -16.97 -4.00 13.94
C THR A 365 -16.72 -3.19 12.68
N VAL A 366 -15.77 -2.24 12.71
CA VAL A 366 -15.40 -1.44 11.53
C VAL A 366 -14.91 -2.35 10.40
N GLY A 367 -14.02 -3.30 10.71
CA GLY A 367 -13.48 -4.21 9.71
C GLY A 367 -14.54 -5.13 9.09
N ILE A 368 -15.45 -5.68 9.89
CA ILE A 368 -16.58 -6.50 9.44
C ILE A 368 -17.49 -5.69 8.51
N LEU A 369 -17.86 -4.47 8.90
CA LEU A 369 -18.73 -3.62 8.08
C LEU A 369 -18.09 -3.30 6.73
N LEU A 370 -16.80 -2.94 6.70
CA LEU A 370 -16.07 -2.65 5.47
C LEU A 370 -15.94 -3.89 4.56
N SER A 371 -15.61 -5.04 5.12
CA SER A 371 -15.46 -6.28 4.35
C SER A 371 -16.80 -6.84 3.86
N CYS A 372 -17.86 -6.75 4.64
CA CYS A 372 -19.21 -7.09 4.20
C CYS A 372 -19.72 -6.14 3.09
N ALA A 373 -19.42 -4.84 3.18
CA ALA A 373 -19.74 -3.88 2.14
C ALA A 373 -18.98 -4.22 0.84
N ALA A 374 -17.69 -4.59 0.92
CA ALA A 374 -16.90 -5.03 -0.23
C ALA A 374 -17.49 -6.31 -0.86
N MET A 375 -17.90 -7.27 -0.03
CA MET A 375 -18.52 -8.51 -0.47
C MET A 375 -19.86 -8.25 -1.20
N ALA A 376 -20.74 -7.43 -0.62
CA ALA A 376 -22.02 -7.06 -1.22
C ALA A 376 -21.81 -6.32 -2.55
N LEU A 377 -20.91 -5.37 -2.59
CA LEU A 377 -20.59 -4.61 -3.80
C LEU A 377 -20.06 -5.52 -4.92
N THR A 378 -19.17 -6.46 -4.59
CA THR A 378 -18.63 -7.43 -5.56
C THR A 378 -19.70 -8.41 -6.04
N ALA A 379 -20.63 -8.79 -5.15
CA ALA A 379 -21.77 -9.65 -5.50
C ALA A 379 -22.79 -8.94 -6.43
N LEU A 380 -22.93 -7.61 -6.31
CA LEU A 380 -23.80 -6.80 -7.15
C LEU A 380 -23.15 -6.38 -8.48
N ALA A 381 -21.83 -6.53 -8.63
CA ALA A 381 -21.14 -6.15 -9.85
C ALA A 381 -21.68 -6.90 -11.07
N PRO A 382 -21.79 -6.24 -12.24
CA PRO A 382 -22.25 -6.91 -13.47
C PRO A 382 -21.44 -8.17 -13.78
N ARG A 383 -22.10 -9.24 -14.17
CA ARG A 383 -21.43 -10.45 -14.68
C ARG A 383 -20.80 -10.11 -16.03
N GLU A 384 -19.64 -10.67 -16.33
CA GLU A 384 -19.10 -10.63 -17.67
C GLU A 384 -20.06 -11.35 -18.60
N SER A 385 -20.54 -10.67 -19.65
CA SER A 385 -21.27 -11.35 -20.72
C SER A 385 -20.28 -12.30 -21.41
N SER A 386 -20.59 -13.57 -21.44
CA SER A 386 -19.80 -14.64 -22.07
C SER A 386 -19.67 -14.51 -23.59
N SER A 387 -20.05 -13.37 -24.17
CA SER A 387 -20.07 -13.14 -25.63
C SER A 387 -18.73 -12.84 -26.28
N THR A 388 -17.66 -12.58 -25.53
CA THR A 388 -16.35 -12.21 -26.12
C THR A 388 -15.37 -13.39 -26.23
N MET A 389 -15.67 -14.55 -25.66
CA MET A 389 -14.82 -15.76 -25.75
C MET A 389 -15.19 -16.70 -26.88
N GLY A 390 -16.27 -16.42 -27.62
CA GLY A 390 -16.76 -17.25 -28.73
C GLY A 390 -16.17 -16.94 -30.11
N GLU A 391 -15.56 -15.75 -30.29
CA GLU A 391 -15.09 -15.32 -31.62
C GLU A 391 -13.58 -15.53 -31.91
N LEU A 392 -12.86 -16.17 -30.99
CA LEU A 392 -11.43 -16.49 -31.18
C LEU A 392 -11.16 -18.01 -31.13
N ARG A 393 -12.01 -18.81 -31.75
CA ARG A 393 -11.62 -20.17 -32.16
C ARG A 393 -11.52 -20.21 -33.69
N PRO A 394 -10.34 -20.60 -34.23
CA PRO A 394 -10.08 -20.71 -35.65
C PRO A 394 -10.90 -21.81 -36.31
#